data_eddf71d2b1c501380daf95d5c651dd93
#
_entry.id   eddf71d2b1c501380daf95d5c651dd93
#
_cell.length_a   1.000
_cell.length_b   1.000
_cell.length_c   1.000
_cell.angle_alpha   90.00
_cell.angle_beta   90.00
_cell.angle_gamma   90.00
#
_symmetry.space_group_name_H-M   'P 1'
#
loop_
_entity.id
_entity.type
_entity.pdbx_description
1 polymer ?
#
loop_
_entity_poly.entity_id
_entity_poly.type
_entity_poly.pdbx_seq_one_letter_code
_entity_poly.pdbx_strand_id
1 'polypeptide(L)'
;MPSFDVVSKLDWSEVANAMQQAQKELSQRYDFRGKDARIEEEKPLIWIFAKGEDRVSAAWQVFQEKLLRRKVSTLYFEAGEPEPGPKGDHKLKLTVKEGIDQENAKAIVRLIKDSKLKVQAAIMAGELRITGKKRDDLQQAIAHIKAAALPVDLQFINFRD
;
A
#
# COMPACT_ATOMS: atom_id res chain seq x y z
N MET A 1 7.58 20.85 -21.99
CA MET A 1 6.56 21.26 -21.01
C MET A 1 6.83 20.60 -19.67
N PRO A 2 6.67 21.32 -18.56
CA PRO A 2 6.80 20.69 -17.25
C PRO A 2 5.89 19.48 -17.06
N SER A 3 6.36 18.50 -16.35
CA SER A 3 5.59 17.28 -16.08
C SER A 3 6.02 16.63 -14.78
N PHE A 4 5.19 15.73 -14.29
CA PHE A 4 5.57 14.82 -13.22
C PHE A 4 4.81 13.50 -13.39
N ASP A 5 5.25 12.49 -12.68
CA ASP A 5 4.61 11.17 -12.71
C ASP A 5 3.89 10.90 -11.39
N VAL A 6 2.71 10.31 -11.49
CA VAL A 6 1.94 9.81 -10.35
C VAL A 6 2.13 8.29 -10.32
N VAL A 7 2.67 7.80 -9.23
CA VAL A 7 3.00 6.37 -9.08
C VAL A 7 2.49 5.85 -7.75
N SER A 8 2.42 4.52 -7.65
CA SER A 8 2.10 3.84 -6.40
C SER A 8 3.10 2.70 -6.23
N LYS A 9 4.21 3.00 -5.55
CA LYS A 9 5.32 2.06 -5.39
C LYS A 9 5.52 1.75 -3.91
N LEU A 10 5.64 0.46 -3.62
CA LEU A 10 5.85 -0.04 -2.27
C LEU A 10 7.34 -0.21 -2.02
N ASP A 11 7.80 0.27 -0.87
CA ASP A 11 9.18 0.04 -0.43
C ASP A 11 9.23 -1.30 0.30
N TRP A 12 9.63 -2.33 -0.43
CA TRP A 12 9.70 -3.69 0.10
C TRP A 12 10.73 -3.85 1.21
N SER A 13 11.78 -3.03 1.23
CA SER A 13 12.76 -3.08 2.32
C SER A 13 12.13 -2.62 3.63
N GLU A 14 11.26 -1.63 3.59
CA GLU A 14 10.52 -1.19 4.78
C GLU A 14 9.47 -2.21 5.20
N VAL A 15 8.86 -2.90 4.25
CA VAL A 15 7.94 -4.01 4.55
C VAL A 15 8.70 -5.12 5.29
N ALA A 16 9.90 -5.48 4.81
CA ALA A 16 10.73 -6.50 5.45
C ALA A 16 11.09 -6.10 6.88
N ASN A 17 11.47 -4.84 7.10
CA ASN A 17 11.76 -4.32 8.43
C ASN A 17 10.53 -4.40 9.35
N ALA A 18 9.36 -4.04 8.82
CA ALA A 18 8.12 -4.12 9.58
C ALA A 18 7.79 -5.57 9.96
N MET A 19 8.02 -6.51 9.04
CA MET A 19 7.81 -7.95 9.30
C MET A 19 8.72 -8.43 10.43
N GLN A 20 10.00 -8.06 10.40
CA GLN A 20 10.94 -8.44 11.45
C GLN A 20 10.53 -7.89 12.81
N GLN A 21 10.11 -6.64 12.85
CA GLN A 21 9.66 -6.02 14.10
C GLN A 21 8.39 -6.67 14.63
N ALA A 22 7.46 -6.99 13.73
CA ALA A 22 6.22 -7.67 14.10
C ALA A 22 6.51 -9.07 14.65
N GLN A 23 7.36 -9.83 13.95
CA GLN A 23 7.77 -11.17 14.40
C GLN A 23 8.41 -11.12 15.79
N LYS A 24 9.31 -10.15 16.01
CA LYS A 24 9.97 -9.98 17.30
C LYS A 24 8.95 -9.70 18.41
N GLU A 25 8.02 -8.78 18.17
CA GLU A 25 7.00 -8.46 19.17
C GLU A 25 6.11 -9.67 19.46
N LEU A 26 5.68 -10.39 18.43
CA LEU A 26 4.83 -11.58 18.60
C LEU A 26 5.53 -12.67 19.41
N SER A 27 6.84 -12.85 19.18
CA SER A 27 7.61 -13.86 19.92
C SER A 27 7.73 -13.52 21.41
N GLN A 28 7.60 -12.24 21.77
CA GLN A 28 7.74 -11.77 23.14
C GLN A 28 6.41 -11.61 23.87
N ARG A 29 5.29 -11.56 23.14
CA ARG A 29 3.97 -11.37 23.75
C ARG A 29 3.51 -12.64 24.45
N TYR A 30 3.00 -12.50 25.64
CA TYR A 30 2.52 -13.61 26.44
C TYR A 30 1.42 -14.41 25.75
N ASP A 31 0.48 -13.71 25.10
CA ASP A 31 -0.65 -14.34 24.41
C ASP A 31 -0.25 -15.13 23.16
N PHE A 32 1.00 -15.00 22.72
CA PHE A 32 1.53 -15.74 21.56
C PHE A 32 2.57 -16.80 21.93
N ARG A 33 2.93 -16.93 23.20
CA ARG A 33 3.92 -17.93 23.61
C ARG A 33 3.45 -19.34 23.26
N GLY A 34 4.30 -20.08 22.56
CA GLY A 34 4.00 -21.44 22.14
C GLY A 34 2.95 -21.54 21.05
N LYS A 35 2.59 -20.44 20.41
CA LYS A 35 1.54 -20.38 19.37
C LYS A 35 2.07 -20.28 17.96
N ASP A 36 3.37 -20.38 17.76
CA ASP A 36 4.03 -20.40 16.45
C ASP A 36 3.55 -19.31 15.49
N ALA A 37 3.30 -18.10 16.03
CA ALA A 37 2.93 -16.99 15.18
C ALA A 37 4.09 -16.62 14.27
N ARG A 38 3.83 -16.55 12.97
CA ARG A 38 4.87 -16.22 12.01
C ARG A 38 4.28 -15.47 10.82
N ILE A 39 5.14 -14.67 10.19
CA ILE A 39 4.79 -13.90 8.99
C ILE A 39 5.77 -14.30 7.92
N GLU A 40 5.29 -14.79 6.78
CA GLU A 40 6.12 -15.28 5.69
C GLU A 40 5.83 -14.52 4.40
N GLU A 41 6.89 -14.17 3.69
CA GLU A 41 6.77 -13.48 2.41
C GLU A 41 6.82 -14.48 1.26
N GLU A 42 5.86 -14.36 0.35
CA GLU A 42 5.81 -15.16 -0.88
C GLU A 42 5.26 -14.23 -1.97
N LYS A 43 6.10 -13.32 -2.43
CA LYS A 43 5.70 -12.23 -3.34
C LYS A 43 4.83 -12.73 -4.50
N PRO A 44 3.70 -12.06 -4.80
CA PRO A 44 3.19 -10.83 -4.21
C PRO A 44 2.34 -11.05 -2.95
N LEU A 45 2.46 -12.21 -2.32
CA LEU A 45 1.67 -12.56 -1.14
C LEU A 45 2.51 -12.46 0.12
N ILE A 46 1.83 -12.19 1.23
CA ILE A 46 2.39 -12.34 2.57
C ILE A 46 1.40 -13.18 3.35
N TRP A 47 1.90 -14.19 4.05
CA TRP A 47 1.07 -15.08 4.85
C TRP A 47 1.33 -14.86 6.33
N ILE A 48 0.25 -14.85 7.12
CA ILE A 48 0.33 -14.82 8.57
C ILE A 48 -0.23 -16.12 9.10
N PHE A 49 0.53 -16.80 9.96
CA PHE A 49 0.13 -18.06 10.59
C PHE A 49 0.10 -17.90 12.10
N ALA A 50 -0.92 -18.45 12.75
CA ALA A 50 -1.01 -18.47 14.21
C ALA A 50 -2.03 -19.52 14.64
N LYS A 51 -2.04 -19.85 15.93
CA LYS A 51 -3.00 -20.79 16.50
C LYS A 51 -4.34 -20.07 16.76
N GLY A 52 -5.30 -20.21 15.85
CA GLY A 52 -6.64 -19.66 15.98
C GLY A 52 -6.83 -18.36 15.24
N GLU A 53 -8.09 -18.09 14.86
CA GLU A 53 -8.45 -16.90 14.09
C GLU A 53 -8.13 -15.61 14.83
N ASP A 54 -8.39 -15.58 16.14
CA ASP A 54 -8.16 -14.39 16.96
C ASP A 54 -6.68 -14.00 16.96
N ARG A 55 -5.79 -14.99 17.03
CA ARG A 55 -4.36 -14.74 17.05
C ARG A 55 -3.84 -14.30 15.69
N VAL A 56 -4.39 -14.87 14.61
CA VAL A 56 -4.06 -14.42 13.25
C VAL A 56 -4.44 -12.96 13.08
N SER A 57 -5.64 -12.58 13.51
CA SER A 57 -6.12 -11.19 13.42
C SER A 57 -5.27 -10.26 14.27
N ALA A 58 -4.90 -10.69 15.47
CA ALA A 58 -4.03 -9.90 16.35
C ALA A 58 -2.63 -9.73 15.74
N ALA A 59 -2.09 -10.78 15.11
CA ALA A 59 -0.80 -10.70 14.43
C ALA A 59 -0.85 -9.71 13.27
N TRP A 60 -1.93 -9.71 12.50
CA TRP A 60 -2.13 -8.74 11.44
C TRP A 60 -2.16 -7.31 11.99
N GLN A 61 -2.84 -7.07 13.12
CA GLN A 61 -2.84 -5.76 13.75
C GLN A 61 -1.44 -5.31 14.15
N VAL A 62 -0.64 -6.21 14.71
CA VAL A 62 0.76 -5.89 15.08
C VAL A 62 1.55 -5.52 13.82
N PHE A 63 1.40 -6.28 12.75
CA PHE A 63 2.09 -6.01 11.50
C PHE A 63 1.68 -4.64 10.93
N GLN A 64 0.38 -4.33 10.95
CA GLN A 64 -0.12 -3.03 10.50
C GLN A 64 0.51 -1.88 11.29
N GLU A 65 0.63 -2.03 12.60
CA GLU A 65 1.28 -1.01 13.44
C GLU A 65 2.72 -0.77 13.02
N LYS A 66 3.45 -1.85 12.74
CA LYS A 66 4.86 -1.74 12.33
C LYS A 66 4.99 -1.11 10.96
N LEU A 67 4.09 -1.45 10.04
CA LEU A 67 4.04 -0.82 8.72
C LEU A 67 3.83 0.68 8.84
N LEU A 68 2.85 1.10 9.64
CA LEU A 68 2.54 2.51 9.83
C LEU A 68 3.70 3.27 10.47
N ARG A 69 4.38 2.68 11.43
CA ARG A 69 5.56 3.29 12.06
C ARG A 69 6.69 3.52 11.05
N ARG A 70 6.76 2.69 10.01
CA ARG A 70 7.75 2.83 8.96
C ARG A 70 7.21 3.61 7.75
N LYS A 71 6.06 4.27 7.94
CA LYS A 71 5.44 5.12 6.91
C LYS A 71 5.05 4.34 5.66
N VAL A 72 4.72 3.07 5.84
CA VAL A 72 4.18 2.24 4.76
C VAL A 72 2.66 2.22 4.88
N SER A 73 1.98 2.64 3.82
CA SER A 73 0.52 2.66 3.80
C SER A 73 -0.04 1.24 3.79
N THR A 74 -1.09 1.00 4.58
CA THR A 74 -1.79 -0.28 4.55
C THR A 74 -2.66 -0.45 3.30
N LEU A 75 -2.83 0.59 2.50
CA LEU A 75 -3.57 0.52 1.23
C LEU A 75 -2.97 -0.43 0.22
N TYR A 76 -1.67 -0.78 0.36
CA TYR A 76 -1.04 -1.78 -0.50
C TYR A 76 -1.47 -3.21 -0.19
N PHE A 77 -2.11 -3.45 0.95
CA PHE A 77 -2.38 -4.79 1.46
C PHE A 77 -3.87 -5.06 1.46
N GLU A 78 -4.26 -6.17 0.84
CA GLU A 78 -5.64 -6.64 0.87
C GLU A 78 -5.68 -7.94 1.67
N ALA A 79 -6.31 -7.91 2.83
CA ALA A 79 -6.41 -9.08 3.71
C ALA A 79 -7.60 -9.93 3.29
N GLY A 80 -7.37 -11.25 3.18
CA GLY A 80 -8.44 -12.21 3.00
C GLY A 80 -9.09 -12.54 4.34
N GLU A 81 -9.82 -13.64 4.37
CA GLU A 81 -10.41 -14.14 5.60
C GLU A 81 -9.48 -15.20 6.21
N PRO A 82 -9.40 -15.28 7.56
CA PRO A 82 -8.64 -16.37 8.18
C PRO A 82 -9.18 -17.72 7.73
N GLU A 83 -8.28 -18.64 7.41
CA GLU A 83 -8.65 -19.97 6.94
C GLU A 83 -7.81 -21.03 7.64
N PRO A 84 -8.28 -22.29 7.69
CA PRO A 84 -7.47 -23.37 8.29
C PRO A 84 -6.15 -23.52 7.57
N GLY A 85 -5.08 -23.69 8.35
CA GLY A 85 -3.74 -23.91 7.85
C GLY A 85 -3.20 -25.26 8.30
N PRO A 86 -1.88 -25.49 8.11
CA PRO A 86 -1.26 -26.76 8.49
C PRO A 86 -1.22 -26.92 10.01
N LYS A 87 -1.25 -28.17 10.48
CA LYS A 87 -1.06 -28.51 11.90
C LYS A 87 -2.02 -27.83 12.87
N GLY A 88 -3.26 -27.57 12.43
CA GLY A 88 -4.24 -26.91 13.27
C GLY A 88 -4.07 -25.41 13.39
N ASP A 89 -3.15 -24.83 12.64
CA ASP A 89 -3.00 -23.38 12.57
C ASP A 89 -4.15 -22.76 11.77
N HIS A 90 -4.27 -21.46 11.91
CA HIS A 90 -5.02 -20.63 10.96
C HIS A 90 -4.04 -19.79 10.18
N LYS A 91 -4.43 -19.40 8.98
CA LYS A 91 -3.59 -18.57 8.12
C LYS A 91 -4.41 -17.45 7.50
N LEU A 92 -3.75 -16.35 7.26
CA LEU A 92 -4.34 -15.16 6.63
C LEU A 92 -3.50 -14.80 5.43
N LYS A 93 -4.15 -14.68 4.28
CA LYS A 93 -3.47 -14.25 3.06
C LYS A 93 -3.58 -12.74 2.94
N LEU A 94 -2.43 -12.10 2.77
CA LEU A 94 -2.36 -10.69 2.42
C LEU A 94 -1.90 -10.61 0.97
N THR A 95 -2.74 -10.04 0.11
CA THR A 95 -2.36 -9.79 -1.27
C THR A 95 -1.78 -8.38 -1.34
N VAL A 96 -0.55 -8.27 -1.85
CA VAL A 96 0.14 -6.99 -1.95
C VAL A 96 -0.03 -6.47 -3.37
N LYS A 97 -0.57 -5.25 -3.49
CA LYS A 97 -0.85 -4.63 -4.78
C LYS A 97 -0.03 -3.36 -4.93
N GLU A 98 0.74 -3.29 -5.99
CA GLU A 98 1.50 -2.09 -6.37
C GLU A 98 0.96 -1.55 -7.69
N GLY A 99 1.30 -0.31 -7.97
CA GLY A 99 0.86 0.35 -9.18
C GLY A 99 -0.53 0.94 -9.03
N ILE A 100 -0.92 1.72 -10.01
CA ILE A 100 -2.25 2.34 -10.06
C ILE A 100 -3.08 1.51 -11.03
N ASP A 101 -4.15 0.89 -10.53
CA ASP A 101 -5.02 0.11 -11.39
C ASP A 101 -5.84 1.03 -12.30
N GLN A 102 -6.52 0.44 -13.29
CA GLN A 102 -7.25 1.23 -14.28
C GLN A 102 -8.38 2.04 -13.67
N GLU A 103 -9.05 1.51 -12.67
CA GLU A 103 -10.14 2.22 -12.02
C GLU A 103 -9.64 3.49 -11.33
N ASN A 104 -8.56 3.39 -10.56
CA ASN A 104 -7.97 4.55 -9.91
C ASN A 104 -7.32 5.49 -10.90
N ALA A 105 -6.69 4.97 -11.96
CA ALA A 105 -6.13 5.82 -13.01
C ALA A 105 -7.22 6.65 -13.69
N LYS A 106 -8.34 6.04 -14.02
CA LYS A 106 -9.48 6.75 -14.61
C LYS A 106 -10.06 7.79 -13.65
N ALA A 107 -10.09 7.48 -12.35
CA ALA A 107 -10.54 8.41 -11.33
C ALA A 107 -9.64 9.65 -11.30
N ILE A 108 -8.33 9.48 -11.39
CA ILE A 108 -7.38 10.59 -11.42
C ILE A 108 -7.59 11.44 -12.68
N VAL A 109 -7.72 10.79 -13.83
CA VAL A 109 -7.98 11.51 -15.09
C VAL A 109 -9.26 12.36 -14.98
N ARG A 110 -10.31 11.80 -14.39
CA ARG A 110 -11.58 12.50 -14.20
C ARG A 110 -11.40 13.70 -13.25
N LEU A 111 -10.68 13.51 -12.16
CA LEU A 111 -10.38 14.61 -11.23
C LEU A 111 -9.67 15.77 -11.94
N ILE A 112 -8.70 15.45 -12.78
CA ILE A 112 -7.94 16.45 -13.53
C ILE A 112 -8.86 17.19 -14.50
N LYS A 113 -9.71 16.47 -15.22
CA LYS A 113 -10.67 17.10 -16.15
C LYS A 113 -11.67 17.99 -15.42
N ASP A 114 -12.20 17.50 -14.31
CA ASP A 114 -13.20 18.24 -13.53
C ASP A 114 -12.62 19.47 -12.85
N SER A 115 -11.33 19.47 -12.55
CA SER A 115 -10.64 20.60 -11.92
C SER A 115 -10.53 21.81 -12.84
N LYS A 116 -10.65 21.59 -14.15
CA LYS A 116 -10.46 22.60 -15.19
C LYS A 116 -9.07 23.24 -15.17
N LEU A 117 -8.10 22.62 -14.50
CA LEU A 117 -6.72 23.03 -14.56
C LEU A 117 -6.15 22.79 -15.96
N LYS A 118 -5.21 23.64 -16.35
CA LYS A 118 -4.59 23.56 -17.69
C LYS A 118 -3.48 22.52 -17.71
N VAL A 119 -3.84 21.28 -17.40
CA VAL A 119 -2.92 20.14 -17.40
C VAL A 119 -3.57 18.97 -18.12
N GLN A 120 -2.73 18.05 -18.59
CA GLN A 120 -3.18 16.83 -19.26
C GLN A 120 -2.66 15.63 -18.49
N ALA A 121 -3.49 14.60 -18.40
CA ALA A 121 -3.14 13.34 -17.75
C ALA A 121 -3.06 12.25 -18.81
N ALA A 122 -1.94 11.53 -18.85
CA ALA A 122 -1.76 10.38 -19.73
C ALA A 122 -1.57 9.14 -18.85
N ILE A 123 -2.38 8.11 -19.11
CA ILE A 123 -2.27 6.82 -18.41
C ILE A 123 -1.15 6.02 -19.06
N MET A 124 -0.22 5.57 -18.23
CA MET A 124 0.86 4.68 -18.64
C MET A 124 0.71 3.38 -17.86
N ALA A 125 1.51 2.36 -18.16
CA ALA A 125 1.38 1.08 -17.46
C ALA A 125 1.60 1.24 -15.95
N GLY A 126 0.51 1.20 -15.18
CA GLY A 126 0.55 1.30 -13.71
C GLY A 126 0.86 2.67 -13.15
N GLU A 127 0.93 3.72 -13.96
CA GLU A 127 1.21 5.06 -13.51
C GLU A 127 0.59 6.11 -14.45
N LEU A 128 0.65 7.38 -14.05
CA LEU A 128 0.17 8.47 -14.90
C LEU A 128 1.24 9.54 -15.04
N ARG A 129 1.20 10.25 -16.16
CA ARG A 129 2.04 11.42 -16.37
C ARG A 129 1.13 12.66 -16.50
N ILE A 130 1.42 13.66 -15.70
CA ILE A 130 0.69 14.94 -15.73
C ILE A 130 1.60 15.98 -16.35
N THR A 131 1.10 16.65 -17.38
CA THR A 131 1.86 17.64 -18.14
C THR A 131 1.09 18.96 -18.17
N GLY A 132 1.79 20.09 -18.06
CA GLY A 132 1.19 21.40 -18.12
C GLY A 132 2.21 22.45 -18.52
N LYS A 133 1.76 23.61 -18.97
CA LYS A 133 2.67 24.67 -19.38
C LYS A 133 3.32 25.39 -18.21
N LYS A 134 2.63 25.46 -17.07
CA LYS A 134 3.08 26.19 -15.89
C LYS A 134 3.27 25.27 -14.70
N ARG A 135 4.35 25.47 -13.95
CA ARG A 135 4.60 24.71 -12.72
C ARG A 135 3.49 24.90 -11.69
N ASP A 136 2.92 26.10 -11.59
CA ASP A 136 1.82 26.37 -10.66
C ASP A 136 0.62 25.47 -10.93
N ASP A 137 0.29 25.23 -12.20
CA ASP A 137 -0.79 24.34 -12.58
C ASP A 137 -0.50 22.91 -12.13
N LEU A 138 0.75 22.48 -12.24
CA LEU A 138 1.16 21.15 -11.78
C LEU A 138 1.03 21.03 -10.26
N GLN A 139 1.44 22.05 -9.51
CA GLN A 139 1.32 22.04 -8.04
C GLN A 139 -0.14 22.00 -7.61
N GLN A 140 -1.00 22.73 -8.30
CA GLN A 140 -2.45 22.69 -8.04
C GLN A 140 -3.03 21.31 -8.35
N ALA A 141 -2.55 20.66 -9.41
CA ALA A 141 -2.97 19.31 -9.75
C ALA A 141 -2.62 18.32 -8.63
N ILE A 142 -1.40 18.40 -8.09
CA ILE A 142 -0.97 17.57 -6.96
C ILE A 142 -1.88 17.78 -5.75
N ALA A 143 -2.13 19.04 -5.40
CA ALA A 143 -2.98 19.36 -4.26
C ALA A 143 -4.40 18.82 -4.46
N HIS A 144 -4.92 18.92 -5.67
CA HIS A 144 -6.27 18.45 -6.01
C HIS A 144 -6.36 16.91 -5.90
N ILE A 145 -5.35 16.21 -6.39
CA ILE A 145 -5.31 14.74 -6.30
C ILE A 145 -5.21 14.30 -4.83
N LYS A 146 -4.34 14.93 -4.05
CA LYS A 146 -4.20 14.61 -2.63
C LYS A 146 -5.51 14.83 -1.85
N ALA A 147 -6.20 15.93 -2.14
CA ALA A 147 -7.45 16.28 -1.45
C ALA A 147 -8.57 15.27 -1.72
N ALA A 148 -8.51 14.55 -2.82
CA ALA A 148 -9.52 13.57 -3.18
C ALA A 148 -9.46 12.30 -2.32
N ALA A 149 -8.36 12.06 -1.62
CA ALA A 149 -8.18 10.91 -0.73
C ALA A 149 -8.58 9.58 -1.37
N LEU A 150 -8.03 9.31 -2.55
CA LEU A 150 -8.30 8.07 -3.29
C LEU A 150 -7.81 6.85 -2.50
N PRO A 151 -8.43 5.67 -2.69
CA PRO A 151 -8.05 4.45 -1.97
C PRO A 151 -6.79 3.81 -2.53
N VAL A 152 -5.75 4.58 -2.74
CA VAL A 152 -4.47 4.15 -3.26
C VAL A 152 -3.40 5.11 -2.73
N ASP A 153 -2.24 4.56 -2.34
CA ASP A 153 -1.13 5.38 -1.89
C ASP A 153 -0.40 5.92 -3.11
N LEU A 154 -0.27 7.24 -3.21
CA LEU A 154 0.28 7.89 -4.38
C LEU A 154 1.56 8.65 -4.03
N GLN A 155 2.55 8.57 -4.93
CA GLN A 155 3.74 9.38 -4.89
C GLN A 155 3.79 10.22 -6.16
N PHE A 156 4.38 11.42 -6.03
CA PHE A 156 4.52 12.37 -7.14
C PHE A 156 6.01 12.57 -7.36
N ILE A 157 6.51 12.03 -8.45
CA ILE A 157 7.96 11.93 -8.71
C ILE A 157 8.30 12.35 -10.13
N ASN A 158 9.59 12.33 -10.45
CA ASN A 158 10.10 12.59 -11.80
C ASN A 158 9.69 13.94 -12.34
N PHE A 159 9.85 14.99 -11.51
CA PHE A 159 9.56 16.35 -11.94
C PHE A 159 10.52 16.78 -13.04
N ARG A 160 9.96 17.26 -14.15
CA ARG A 160 10.71 17.72 -15.32
C ARG A 160 10.25 19.12 -15.71
N ASP A 161 11.18 19.88 -16.26
CA ASP A 161 10.89 21.24 -16.76
C ASP A 161 10.47 21.25 -18.22
#